data_68a005745700dd8c5c1494925555dc68
#
_entry.id   68a005745700dd8c5c1494925555dc68
#
_cell.length_a   1.000
_cell.length_b   1.000
_cell.length_c   1.000
_cell.angle_alpha   90.00
_cell.angle_beta   90.00
_cell.angle_gamma   90.00
#
_symmetry.space_group_name_H-M   'P 1'
#
loop_
_entity.id
_entity.type
_entity.pdbx_description
1 polymer ?
#
loop_
_entity_poly.entity_id
_entity_poly.type
_entity_poly.pdbx_seq_one_letter_code
_entity_poly.pdbx_strand_id
1 'polypeptide(L)'
;MTRAETTKFLGKLLTDTRLGGAGSHWASEVSVDPWTPKARRVDYMEFSPANQCSVSGIEKGIFTCYEIKSCKEDVYSGNGLNFFGEKNYIVTTMECYKDILPDFRSGKFANYMREKHPDSSTYYGIMVAVPVWGEATEEFNDPTPLSEDRNWKLEIVLPCRQGIRTKSMTELLFCMLRSGR
;
A
#
# COMPACT_ATOMS: atom_id res chain seq x y z
N MET A 1 -10.79 17.53 -4.61
CA MET A 1 -10.05 17.30 -3.33
C MET A 1 -8.61 17.77 -3.48
N THR A 2 -8.05 18.37 -2.44
CA THR A 2 -6.61 18.65 -2.37
C THR A 2 -5.81 17.36 -2.20
N ARG A 3 -4.51 17.39 -2.44
CA ARG A 3 -3.61 16.25 -2.25
C ARG A 3 -3.72 15.65 -0.83
N ALA A 4 -3.75 16.50 0.20
CA ALA A 4 -3.84 16.04 1.59
C ALA A 4 -5.21 15.40 1.89
N GLU A 5 -6.30 15.97 1.37
CA GLU A 5 -7.65 15.40 1.51
C GLU A 5 -7.74 14.05 0.79
N THR A 6 -7.19 13.93 -0.42
CA THR A 6 -7.14 12.67 -1.19
C THR A 6 -6.39 11.60 -0.41
N THR A 7 -5.21 11.92 0.14
CA THR A 7 -4.41 10.97 0.95
C THR A 7 -5.20 10.50 2.17
N LYS A 8 -5.83 11.43 2.90
CA LYS A 8 -6.65 11.12 4.08
C LYS A 8 -7.86 10.25 3.71
N PHE A 9 -8.52 10.57 2.62
CA PHE A 9 -9.67 9.82 2.12
C PHE A 9 -9.28 8.37 1.75
N LEU A 10 -8.22 8.19 0.96
CA LEU A 10 -7.74 6.86 0.56
C LEU A 10 -7.29 6.03 1.76
N GLY A 11 -6.63 6.64 2.74
CA GLY A 11 -6.25 5.98 3.98
C GLY A 11 -7.48 5.50 4.77
N LYS A 12 -8.51 6.35 4.90
CA LYS A 12 -9.77 5.96 5.53
C LYS A 12 -10.46 4.83 4.77
N LEU A 13 -10.54 4.94 3.44
CA LEU A 13 -11.14 3.90 2.59
C LEU A 13 -10.42 2.56 2.76
N LEU A 14 -9.08 2.56 2.83
CA LEU A 14 -8.28 1.37 3.07
C LEU A 14 -8.60 0.73 4.43
N THR A 15 -8.63 1.53 5.50
CA THR A 15 -8.93 1.02 6.85
C THR A 15 -10.35 0.48 6.95
N ASP A 16 -11.32 1.17 6.38
CA ASP A 16 -12.73 0.78 6.47
C ASP A 16 -13.07 -0.45 5.63
N THR A 17 -12.38 -0.68 4.51
CA THR A 17 -12.76 -1.73 3.55
C THR A 17 -11.82 -2.94 3.51
N ARG A 18 -10.58 -2.80 3.97
CA ARG A 18 -9.55 -3.85 3.82
C ARG A 18 -8.89 -4.28 5.12
N LEU A 19 -8.57 -3.34 6.02
CA LEU A 19 -7.75 -3.62 7.20
C LEU A 19 -8.54 -4.09 8.42
N GLY A 20 -9.87 -4.07 8.37
CA GLY A 20 -10.76 -4.48 9.47
C GLY A 20 -11.12 -5.97 9.51
N GLY A 21 -10.48 -6.82 8.71
CA GLY A 21 -10.80 -8.24 8.61
C GLY A 21 -10.51 -9.01 9.91
N ALA A 22 -11.37 -10.00 10.24
CA ALA A 22 -11.15 -10.87 11.39
C ALA A 22 -9.83 -11.64 11.23
N GLY A 23 -9.00 -11.61 12.26
CA GLY A 23 -7.74 -12.36 12.26
C GLY A 23 -6.54 -11.66 11.64
N SER A 24 -6.69 -10.44 11.13
CA SER A 24 -5.56 -9.60 10.73
C SER A 24 -5.29 -8.48 11.75
N HIS A 25 -4.05 -8.05 11.79
CA HIS A 25 -3.59 -6.96 12.66
C HIS A 25 -2.92 -5.91 11.79
N TRP A 26 -3.17 -4.63 12.05
CA TRP A 26 -2.56 -3.56 11.28
C TRP A 26 -2.12 -2.38 12.14
N ALA A 27 -1.18 -1.61 11.61
CA ALA A 27 -0.73 -0.35 12.18
C ALA A 27 -0.51 0.68 11.07
N SER A 28 -0.70 1.95 11.37
CA SER A 28 -0.39 3.07 10.50
C SER A 28 0.95 3.70 10.85
N GLU A 29 1.55 4.44 9.91
CA GLU A 29 2.77 5.21 10.12
C GLU A 29 3.93 4.36 10.70
N VAL A 30 4.09 3.13 10.19
CA VAL A 30 5.03 2.15 10.73
C VAL A 30 6.46 2.54 10.40
N SER A 31 7.20 2.95 11.44
CA SER A 31 8.61 3.31 11.30
C SER A 31 9.50 2.08 11.34
N VAL A 32 10.24 1.83 10.26
CA VAL A 32 11.25 0.78 10.11
C VAL A 32 12.63 1.40 10.16
N ASP A 33 13.59 0.73 10.80
CA ASP A 33 14.93 1.24 11.06
C ASP A 33 14.96 2.67 11.69
N PRO A 34 14.08 2.96 12.67
CA PRO A 34 14.07 4.28 13.29
C PRO A 34 15.42 4.60 13.92
N TRP A 35 15.72 5.89 14.03
CA TRP A 35 16.97 6.40 14.59
C TRP A 35 18.23 6.08 13.78
N THR A 36 18.09 5.60 12.56
CA THR A 36 19.19 5.34 11.62
C THR A 36 19.06 6.22 10.39
N PRO A 37 20.14 6.42 9.60
CA PRO A 37 20.05 7.09 8.31
C PRO A 37 19.14 6.35 7.29
N LYS A 38 18.83 5.09 7.56
CA LYS A 38 17.93 4.25 6.76
C LYS A 38 16.49 4.27 7.23
N ALA A 39 16.14 5.13 8.20
CA ALA A 39 14.77 5.24 8.69
C ALA A 39 13.79 5.43 7.53
N ARG A 40 12.78 4.59 7.50
CA ARG A 40 11.68 4.61 6.53
C ARG A 40 10.36 4.48 7.27
N ARG A 41 9.30 4.98 6.65
CA ARG A 41 7.96 4.89 7.21
C ARG A 41 7.02 4.32 6.17
N VAL A 42 6.27 3.29 6.55
CA VAL A 42 5.20 2.68 5.75
C VAL A 42 3.89 3.29 6.20
N ASP A 43 3.05 3.72 5.27
CA ASP A 43 1.78 4.37 5.61
C ASP A 43 0.86 3.41 6.38
N TYR A 44 0.70 2.17 5.90
CA TYR A 44 -0.04 1.11 6.59
C TYR A 44 0.66 -0.23 6.42
N MET A 45 0.74 -0.99 7.49
CA MET A 45 1.26 -2.35 7.49
C MET A 45 0.25 -3.28 8.15
N GLU A 46 -0.09 -4.36 7.47
CA GLU A 46 -0.98 -5.41 7.94
C GLU A 46 -0.19 -6.70 8.15
N PHE A 47 -0.46 -7.40 9.23
CA PHE A 47 0.02 -8.75 9.50
C PHE A 47 -1.16 -9.72 9.54
N SER A 48 -1.12 -10.72 8.67
CA SER A 48 -2.12 -11.79 8.59
C SER A 48 -1.45 -13.12 8.93
N PRO A 49 -1.62 -13.66 10.17
CA PRO A 49 -1.10 -14.97 10.53
C PRO A 49 -1.84 -16.07 9.75
N ALA A 50 -1.17 -17.18 9.46
CA ALA A 50 -1.80 -18.34 8.84
C ALA A 50 -2.87 -18.95 9.77
N ASN A 51 -2.65 -18.91 11.09
CA ASN A 51 -3.63 -19.09 12.14
C ASN A 51 -3.14 -18.43 13.43
N GLN A 52 -4.03 -18.19 14.37
CA GLN A 52 -3.71 -17.56 15.67
C GLN A 52 -3.54 -18.58 16.81
N CYS A 53 -3.64 -19.87 16.51
CA CYS A 53 -3.69 -20.92 17.53
C CYS A 53 -2.31 -21.51 17.83
N SER A 54 -1.29 -21.21 17.07
CA SER A 54 0.05 -21.79 17.25
C SER A 54 1.15 -20.82 16.85
N VAL A 55 2.31 -20.95 17.47
CA VAL A 55 3.52 -20.19 17.08
C VAL A 55 3.84 -20.41 15.60
N SER A 56 3.79 -21.64 15.12
CA SER A 56 4.01 -21.94 13.70
C SER A 56 3.01 -21.26 12.78
N GLY A 57 1.75 -21.11 13.20
CA GLY A 57 0.76 -20.37 12.44
C GLY A 57 1.06 -18.87 12.36
N ILE A 58 1.59 -18.30 13.43
CA ILE A 58 2.06 -16.91 13.44
C ILE A 58 3.30 -16.76 12.56
N GLU A 59 4.29 -17.64 12.69
CA GLU A 59 5.54 -17.59 11.90
C GLU A 59 5.32 -17.75 10.39
N LYS A 60 4.24 -18.40 9.97
CA LYS A 60 3.81 -18.51 8.57
C LYS A 60 2.94 -17.36 8.09
N GLY A 61 2.70 -16.38 8.95
CA GLY A 61 1.96 -15.17 8.59
C GLY A 61 2.71 -14.32 7.59
N ILE A 62 1.96 -13.47 6.89
CA ILE A 62 2.48 -12.55 5.88
C ILE A 62 2.23 -11.10 6.27
N PHE A 63 3.16 -10.23 5.88
CA PHE A 63 2.98 -8.79 5.97
C PHE A 63 2.54 -8.24 4.62
N THR A 64 1.58 -7.33 4.66
CA THR A 64 1.20 -6.52 3.52
C THR A 64 1.46 -5.05 3.84
N CYS A 65 2.28 -4.39 3.02
CA CYS A 65 2.52 -2.96 3.12
C CYS A 65 1.64 -2.21 2.12
N TYR A 66 1.10 -1.07 2.55
CA TYR A 66 0.30 -0.19 1.72
C TYR A 66 0.88 1.22 1.76
N GLU A 67 1.08 1.81 0.60
CA GLU A 67 1.56 3.19 0.41
C GLU A 67 0.49 4.00 -0.32
N ILE A 68 0.06 5.09 0.29
CA ILE A 68 -0.97 5.95 -0.28
C ILE A 68 -0.33 6.98 -1.21
N LYS A 69 -0.83 7.07 -2.43
CA LYS A 69 -0.35 8.02 -3.43
C LYS A 69 -1.52 8.76 -4.06
N SER A 70 -1.54 10.06 -3.91
CA SER A 70 -2.67 10.91 -4.34
C SER A 70 -2.58 11.34 -5.81
N CYS A 71 -1.37 11.41 -6.38
CA CYS A 71 -1.10 11.82 -7.75
C CYS A 71 0.26 11.31 -8.23
N LYS A 72 0.55 11.48 -9.52
CA LYS A 72 1.81 11.05 -10.14
C LYS A 72 3.04 11.71 -9.50
N GLU A 73 2.98 13.00 -9.18
CA GLU A 73 4.08 13.72 -8.53
C GLU A 73 4.37 13.16 -7.14
N ASP A 74 3.32 12.68 -6.45
CA ASP A 74 3.47 12.03 -5.15
C ASP A 74 4.19 10.67 -5.27
N VAL A 75 3.88 9.91 -6.31
CA VAL A 75 4.58 8.64 -6.61
C VAL A 75 6.08 8.87 -6.79
N TYR A 76 6.47 9.94 -7.48
CA TYR A 76 7.88 10.25 -7.80
C TYR A 76 8.53 11.25 -6.84
N SER A 77 7.90 11.53 -5.69
CA SER A 77 8.44 12.50 -4.71
C SER A 77 9.71 12.05 -3.99
N GLY A 78 10.08 10.77 -4.11
CA GLY A 78 11.17 10.16 -3.34
C GLY A 78 10.77 9.74 -1.92
N ASN A 79 9.54 10.03 -1.50
CA ASN A 79 9.00 9.66 -0.20
C ASN A 79 8.03 8.48 -0.33
N GLY A 80 8.00 7.61 0.68
CA GLY A 80 7.15 6.41 0.67
C GLY A 80 7.67 5.35 -0.30
N LEU A 81 6.79 4.47 -0.79
CA LEU A 81 7.12 3.26 -1.57
C LEU A 81 8.07 2.32 -0.81
N ASN A 82 7.86 2.24 0.49
CA ASN A 82 8.64 1.43 1.42
C ASN A 82 8.01 0.04 1.57
N PHE A 83 8.43 -0.87 0.71
CA PHE A 83 7.83 -2.20 0.58
C PHE A 83 8.68 -3.26 1.29
N PHE A 84 8.30 -3.61 2.50
CA PHE A 84 9.01 -4.57 3.34
C PHE A 84 8.31 -5.92 3.46
N GLY A 85 7.02 -5.98 3.11
CA GLY A 85 6.18 -7.17 3.24
C GLY A 85 6.34 -8.18 2.09
N GLU A 86 5.75 -9.35 2.28
CA GLU A 86 5.57 -10.33 1.21
C GLU A 86 4.61 -9.83 0.13
N LYS A 87 3.65 -8.98 0.50
CA LYS A 87 2.76 -8.26 -0.41
C LYS A 87 2.88 -6.77 -0.18
N ASN A 88 2.79 -6.02 -1.24
CA ASN A 88 2.94 -4.57 -1.18
C ASN A 88 2.00 -3.92 -2.20
N TYR A 89 1.31 -2.86 -1.81
CA TYR A 89 0.37 -2.18 -2.68
C TYR A 89 0.55 -0.67 -2.65
N ILE A 90 0.47 -0.08 -3.83
CA ILE A 90 0.19 1.35 -3.97
C ILE A 90 -1.32 1.51 -3.97
N VAL A 91 -1.86 2.33 -3.08
CA VAL A 91 -3.28 2.67 -3.02
C VAL A 91 -3.46 4.07 -3.57
N THR A 92 -4.25 4.22 -4.61
CA THR A 92 -4.34 5.48 -5.34
C THR A 92 -5.71 5.72 -5.98
N THR A 93 -5.86 6.85 -6.67
CA THR A 93 -7.05 7.17 -7.47
C THR A 93 -6.93 6.56 -8.88
N MET A 94 -8.05 6.41 -9.58
CA MET A 94 -8.04 5.95 -10.97
C MET A 94 -7.29 6.93 -11.89
N GLU A 95 -7.42 8.24 -11.65
CA GLU A 95 -6.69 9.27 -12.40
C GLU A 95 -5.17 9.10 -12.25
N CYS A 96 -4.68 8.99 -11.00
CA CYS A 96 -3.26 8.76 -10.75
C CYS A 96 -2.77 7.45 -11.39
N TYR A 97 -3.58 6.37 -11.30
CA TYR A 97 -3.24 5.11 -11.95
C TYR A 97 -3.09 5.26 -13.47
N LYS A 98 -4.01 5.96 -14.14
CA LYS A 98 -3.90 6.26 -15.58
C LYS A 98 -2.60 7.00 -15.92
N ASP A 99 -2.23 7.99 -15.11
CA ASP A 99 -1.04 8.82 -15.31
C ASP A 99 0.27 8.04 -15.14
N ILE A 100 0.30 7.05 -14.24
CA ILE A 100 1.51 6.25 -13.98
C ILE A 100 1.59 4.97 -14.83
N LEU A 101 0.49 4.50 -15.39
CA LEU A 101 0.45 3.26 -16.17
C LEU A 101 1.45 3.21 -17.35
N PRO A 102 1.67 4.29 -18.14
CA PRO A 102 2.71 4.31 -19.15
C PRO A 102 4.11 4.08 -18.58
N ASP A 103 4.40 4.61 -17.38
CA ASP A 103 5.69 4.45 -16.71
C ASP A 103 5.90 3.00 -16.21
N PHE A 104 4.84 2.30 -15.81
CA PHE A 104 4.89 0.86 -15.51
C PHE A 104 5.18 0.04 -16.76
N ARG A 105 4.49 0.32 -17.87
CA ARG A 105 4.64 -0.41 -19.12
C ARG A 105 6.02 -0.20 -19.78
N SER A 106 6.58 0.98 -19.66
CA SER A 106 7.91 1.32 -20.22
C SER A 106 9.08 0.85 -19.33
N GLY A 107 8.81 0.37 -18.11
CA GLY A 107 9.85 0.04 -17.14
C GLY A 107 10.45 1.24 -16.41
N LYS A 108 10.01 2.47 -16.69
CA LYS A 108 10.50 3.70 -16.04
C LYS A 108 10.26 3.64 -14.53
N PHE A 109 9.08 3.17 -14.09
CA PHE A 109 8.79 3.03 -12.67
C PHE A 109 9.70 1.98 -11.99
N ALA A 110 9.95 0.84 -12.64
CA ALA A 110 10.85 -0.18 -12.10
C ALA A 110 12.30 0.35 -11.96
N ASN A 111 12.76 1.16 -12.90
CA ASN A 111 14.06 1.83 -12.81
C ASN A 111 14.10 2.83 -11.65
N TYR A 112 13.04 3.64 -11.51
CA TYR A 112 12.91 4.57 -10.40
C TYR A 112 12.96 3.85 -9.04
N MET A 113 12.22 2.74 -8.88
CA MET A 113 12.25 1.94 -7.65
C MET A 113 13.66 1.42 -7.33
N ARG A 114 14.37 0.89 -8.31
CA ARG A 114 15.75 0.40 -8.11
C ARG A 114 16.73 1.49 -7.71
N GLU A 115 16.56 2.69 -8.26
CA GLU A 115 17.45 3.83 -7.98
C GLU A 115 17.15 4.51 -6.63
N LYS A 116 15.87 4.79 -6.35
CA LYS A 116 15.45 5.58 -5.18
C LYS A 116 15.09 4.74 -3.96
N HIS A 117 14.66 3.50 -4.17
CA HIS A 117 14.18 2.60 -3.14
C HIS A 117 14.86 1.21 -3.21
N PRO A 118 16.21 1.15 -3.19
CA PRO A 118 16.95 -0.11 -3.41
C PRO A 118 16.67 -1.19 -2.36
N ASP A 119 16.26 -0.79 -1.15
CA ASP A 119 15.94 -1.69 -0.04
C ASP A 119 14.46 -2.14 -0.03
N SER A 120 13.64 -1.62 -0.96
CA SER A 120 12.22 -1.99 -1.10
C SER A 120 12.07 -3.24 -1.97
N SER A 121 11.04 -4.04 -1.67
CA SER A 121 10.66 -5.17 -2.52
C SER A 121 10.31 -4.69 -3.93
N THR A 122 10.70 -5.49 -4.92
CA THR A 122 10.32 -5.27 -6.33
C THR A 122 8.93 -5.85 -6.66
N TYR A 123 8.32 -6.57 -5.70
CA TYR A 123 6.98 -7.13 -5.84
C TYR A 123 5.96 -6.17 -5.23
N TYR A 124 5.18 -5.54 -6.07
CA TYR A 124 4.10 -4.63 -5.68
C TYR A 124 2.91 -4.77 -6.61
N GLY A 125 1.76 -4.39 -6.12
CA GLY A 125 0.51 -4.27 -6.86
C GLY A 125 -0.05 -2.87 -6.74
N ILE A 126 -1.21 -2.65 -7.37
CA ILE A 126 -1.92 -1.37 -7.33
C ILE A 126 -3.38 -1.64 -7.00
N MET A 127 -3.89 -0.87 -6.05
CA MET A 127 -5.30 -0.74 -5.73
C MET A 127 -5.77 0.65 -6.08
N VAL A 128 -6.95 0.75 -6.68
CA VAL A 128 -7.57 2.03 -7.03
C VAL A 128 -8.92 2.19 -6.34
N ALA A 129 -9.22 3.43 -5.97
CA ALA A 129 -10.56 3.78 -5.51
C ALA A 129 -11.50 3.85 -6.72
N VAL A 130 -12.59 3.09 -6.67
CA VAL A 130 -13.68 3.13 -7.66
C VAL A 130 -15.01 3.28 -6.94
N PRO A 131 -16.05 3.91 -7.54
CA PRO A 131 -17.38 3.94 -6.98
C PRO A 131 -17.89 2.51 -6.70
N VAL A 132 -18.66 2.30 -5.65
CA VAL A 132 -19.18 0.96 -5.30
C VAL A 132 -19.93 0.31 -6.45
N TRP A 133 -20.65 1.09 -7.25
CA TRP A 133 -21.44 0.65 -8.40
C TRP A 133 -20.67 0.61 -9.72
N GLY A 134 -19.42 1.12 -9.74
CA GLY A 134 -18.53 1.12 -10.90
C GLY A 134 -17.59 -0.08 -10.92
N GLU A 135 -17.02 -0.33 -12.09
CA GLU A 135 -15.94 -1.30 -12.28
C GLU A 135 -14.67 -0.57 -12.74
N ALA A 136 -13.51 -1.08 -12.33
CA ALA A 136 -12.23 -0.43 -12.66
C ALA A 136 -11.99 -0.29 -14.17
N THR A 137 -12.55 -1.18 -14.99
CA THR A 137 -12.45 -1.11 -16.46
C THR A 137 -13.24 0.05 -17.06
N GLU A 138 -14.39 0.37 -16.51
CA GLU A 138 -15.23 1.50 -16.92
C GLU A 138 -14.62 2.82 -16.44
N GLU A 139 -14.27 2.87 -15.16
CA GLU A 139 -13.61 4.01 -14.51
C GLU A 139 -12.24 4.34 -15.14
N PHE A 140 -11.56 3.37 -15.76
CA PHE A 140 -10.32 3.63 -16.47
C PHE A 140 -10.53 4.53 -17.70
N ASN A 141 -11.66 4.41 -18.39
CA ASN A 141 -11.95 5.23 -19.56
C ASN A 141 -12.35 6.65 -19.17
N ASP A 142 -13.26 6.78 -18.20
CA ASP A 142 -13.79 8.04 -17.70
C ASP A 142 -13.80 8.05 -16.17
N PRO A 143 -12.66 8.42 -15.53
CA PRO A 143 -12.53 8.38 -14.08
C PRO A 143 -13.53 9.30 -13.39
N THR A 144 -14.30 8.76 -12.47
CA THR A 144 -15.16 9.54 -11.58
C THR A 144 -14.28 10.32 -10.60
N PRO A 145 -14.40 11.65 -10.52
CA PRO A 145 -13.67 12.46 -9.55
C PRO A 145 -13.98 12.01 -8.12
N LEU A 146 -12.93 11.85 -7.31
CA LEU A 146 -13.06 11.42 -5.92
C LEU A 146 -13.88 12.45 -5.12
N SER A 147 -14.92 12.00 -4.42
CA SER A 147 -15.77 12.85 -3.58
C SER A 147 -16.28 12.10 -2.35
N GLU A 148 -16.59 12.85 -1.28
CA GLU A 148 -17.17 12.28 -0.05
C GLU A 148 -18.67 11.98 -0.17
N ASP A 149 -19.33 12.46 -1.21
CA ASP A 149 -20.77 12.29 -1.42
C ASP A 149 -21.15 10.92 -2.00
N ARG A 150 -20.16 10.08 -2.29
CA ARG A 150 -20.35 8.77 -2.90
C ARG A 150 -19.70 7.68 -2.05
N ASN A 151 -20.20 6.46 -2.20
CA ASN A 151 -19.59 5.29 -1.61
C ASN A 151 -18.53 4.72 -2.56
N TRP A 152 -17.36 4.43 -2.00
CA TRP A 152 -16.19 3.95 -2.73
C TRP A 152 -15.74 2.58 -2.22
N LYS A 153 -15.10 1.81 -3.08
CA LYS A 153 -14.41 0.56 -2.78
C LYS A 153 -12.99 0.61 -3.34
N LEU A 154 -12.11 -0.26 -2.85
CA LEU A 154 -10.79 -0.48 -3.43
C LEU A 154 -10.80 -1.71 -4.32
N GLU A 155 -10.41 -1.55 -5.58
CA GLU A 155 -10.21 -2.65 -6.51
C GLU A 155 -8.73 -2.84 -6.84
N ILE A 156 -8.31 -4.11 -6.95
CA ILE A 156 -6.95 -4.47 -7.36
C ILE A 156 -6.88 -4.46 -8.88
N VAL A 157 -6.21 -3.46 -9.44
CA VAL A 157 -5.99 -3.34 -10.91
C VAL A 157 -4.66 -3.97 -11.33
N LEU A 158 -3.72 -4.09 -10.41
CA LEU A 158 -2.48 -4.85 -10.60
C LEU A 158 -2.27 -5.74 -9.36
N PRO A 159 -2.40 -7.08 -9.49
CA PRO A 159 -2.20 -7.96 -8.36
C PRO A 159 -0.72 -8.02 -7.96
N CYS A 160 -0.43 -7.99 -6.66
CA CYS A 160 0.90 -8.22 -6.14
C CYS A 160 1.20 -9.73 -6.10
N ARG A 161 2.29 -10.14 -6.71
CA ARG A 161 2.84 -11.48 -6.48
C ARG A 161 3.43 -11.54 -5.07
N GLN A 162 3.24 -12.64 -4.38
CA GLN A 162 3.86 -12.84 -3.07
C GLN A 162 5.38 -13.00 -3.26
N GLY A 163 6.11 -12.11 -2.62
CA GLY A 163 7.57 -12.11 -2.58
C GLY A 163 8.09 -12.61 -1.24
N ILE A 164 9.31 -12.18 -0.94
CA ILE A 164 9.97 -12.43 0.34
C ILE A 164 10.05 -11.09 1.07
N ARG A 165 9.65 -11.07 2.35
CA ARG A 165 9.83 -9.87 3.18
C ARG A 165 11.33 -9.55 3.33
N THR A 166 11.63 -8.27 3.40
CA THR A 166 13.03 -7.79 3.47
C THR A 166 13.56 -7.68 4.89
N LYS A 167 12.70 -7.89 5.88
CA LYS A 167 12.99 -7.82 7.32
C LYS A 167 12.48 -9.07 8.04
N SER A 168 13.01 -9.35 9.23
CA SER A 168 12.54 -10.48 10.02
C SER A 168 11.09 -10.28 10.53
N MET A 169 10.40 -11.39 10.80
CA MET A 169 9.06 -11.39 11.41
C MET A 169 9.03 -10.56 12.70
N THR A 170 9.98 -10.85 13.60
CA THR A 170 10.06 -10.19 14.91
C THR A 170 10.28 -8.69 14.77
N GLU A 171 11.14 -8.27 13.85
CA GLU A 171 11.43 -6.86 13.60
C GLU A 171 10.19 -6.12 13.11
N LEU A 172 9.48 -6.65 12.09
CA LEU A 172 8.28 -6.01 11.56
C LEU A 172 7.15 -5.98 12.58
N LEU A 173 6.92 -7.06 13.33
CA LEU A 173 5.93 -7.07 14.41
C LEU A 173 6.28 -6.04 15.50
N PHE A 174 7.55 -5.92 15.87
CA PHE A 174 7.96 -4.92 16.85
C PHE A 174 7.79 -3.49 16.32
N CYS A 175 8.08 -3.24 15.04
CA CYS A 175 7.80 -1.96 14.40
C CYS A 175 6.30 -1.62 14.43
N MET A 176 5.42 -2.58 14.14
CA MET A 176 3.97 -2.40 14.23
C MET A 176 3.51 -2.11 15.67
N LEU A 177 4.04 -2.83 16.66
CA LEU A 177 3.69 -2.61 18.08
C LEU A 177 4.06 -1.21 18.57
N ARG A 178 5.15 -0.62 18.05
CA ARG A 178 5.59 0.73 18.41
C ARG A 178 4.81 1.83 17.68
N SER A 179 4.15 1.49 16.61
CA SER A 179 3.39 2.44 15.80
C SER A 179 1.96 2.56 16.32
N GLY A 180 1.32 3.71 16.10
CA GLY A 180 -0.08 3.90 16.44
C GLY A 180 -1.02 3.21 15.44
N ARG A 181 -2.27 3.10 15.86
CA ARG A 181 -3.40 2.78 14.97
C ARG A 181 -4.03 4.04 14.44
#